data_28df7a42bc33ff275e24b9f955ba2ee2
#
_entry.id   28df7a42bc33ff275e24b9f955ba2ee2
#
_cell.length_a   1.000
_cell.length_b   1.000
_cell.length_c   1.000
_cell.angle_alpha   90.00
_cell.angle_beta   90.00
_cell.angle_gamma   90.00
#
_symmetry.space_group_name_H-M   'P 1'
#
loop_
_entity.id
_entity.type
_entity.pdbx_description
1 polymer ?
#
loop_
_entity_poly.entity_id
_entity_poly.type
_entity_poly.pdbx_seq_one_letter_code
_entity_poly.pdbx_strand_id
1 'polypeptide(L)'
;MRARGLQNATLAAVCGLGLLLTACGGLFDGGDPKAGYSCLDDSPECVEQRQMRLKAMLADKDRAWVRDAPTPQAHASGVRLFAFRARKKELSCEELAHGRREADGAAKSLRGPDGQGLSPAQISRASMFAAEVSRELSTEMRARRCKA
;
A
#
# COMPACT_ATOMS: atom_id res chain seq x y z
N MET A 1 -59.77 23.11 51.22
CA MET A 1 -60.87 22.35 50.54
C MET A 1 -60.19 21.46 49.49
N ARG A 2 -60.30 20.15 49.72
CA ARG A 2 -60.67 19.07 48.79
C ARG A 2 -59.88 19.10 47.46
N ALA A 3 -59.33 18.04 46.91
CA ALA A 3 -59.31 16.59 47.18
C ALA A 3 -58.53 15.96 46.04
N ARG A 4 -57.72 14.98 46.39
CA ARG A 4 -57.65 13.62 45.81
C ARG A 4 -57.72 13.44 44.29
N GLY A 5 -56.80 12.68 43.82
CA GLY A 5 -56.87 11.89 42.61
C GLY A 5 -55.65 11.03 42.44
N LEU A 6 -55.66 9.90 43.13
CA LEU A 6 -54.86 8.70 42.82
C LEU A 6 -55.32 8.12 41.48
N GLN A 7 -54.42 7.44 40.81
CA GLN A 7 -54.61 6.12 40.16
C GLN A 7 -53.73 6.11 38.87
N ASN A 8 -52.97 5.26 38.70
CA ASN A 8 -52.72 3.83 38.57
C ASN A 8 -51.74 3.65 37.40
N ALA A 9 -50.63 3.17 37.70
CA ALA A 9 -50.04 1.90 37.25
C ALA A 9 -50.63 1.31 35.96
N THR A 10 -49.78 1.25 34.95
CA THR A 10 -49.74 0.10 34.04
C THR A 10 -48.31 -0.06 33.50
N LEU A 11 -47.71 -1.14 33.96
CA LEU A 11 -46.55 -1.74 33.33
C LEU A 11 -46.93 -2.14 31.90
N ALA A 12 -46.17 -1.70 30.94
CA ALA A 12 -46.08 -2.34 29.64
C ALA A 12 -44.63 -2.62 29.37
N ALA A 13 -44.22 -3.84 29.74
CA ALA A 13 -43.00 -4.42 29.30
C ALA A 13 -43.12 -4.70 27.80
N VAL A 14 -42.53 -3.85 26.99
CA VAL A 14 -42.31 -4.15 25.58
C VAL A 14 -40.88 -4.70 25.46
N CYS A 15 -40.76 -6.01 25.38
CA CYS A 15 -39.58 -6.71 24.90
C CYS A 15 -39.33 -6.29 23.45
N GLY A 16 -38.56 -5.24 23.27
CA GLY A 16 -37.97 -4.88 21.99
C GLY A 16 -36.89 -5.87 21.65
N LEU A 17 -37.21 -6.79 20.78
CA LEU A 17 -36.26 -7.71 20.13
C LEU A 17 -35.25 -6.88 19.32
N GLY A 18 -34.16 -6.47 19.98
CA GLY A 18 -33.04 -5.80 19.31
C GLY A 18 -32.41 -6.75 18.33
N LEU A 19 -32.68 -6.56 17.04
CA LEU A 19 -31.88 -7.13 15.98
C LEU A 19 -30.42 -6.66 16.20
N LEU A 20 -29.60 -7.55 16.69
CA LEU A 20 -28.15 -7.46 16.59
C LEU A 20 -27.78 -7.56 15.10
N LEU A 21 -27.78 -6.44 14.42
CA LEU A 21 -27.03 -6.24 13.21
C LEU A 21 -25.57 -6.35 13.62
N THR A 22 -25.05 -7.57 13.66
CA THR A 22 -23.63 -7.81 13.57
C THR A 22 -23.18 -7.27 12.22
N ALA A 23 -22.82 -5.99 12.20
CA ALA A 23 -21.99 -5.45 11.15
C ALA A 23 -20.74 -6.34 11.13
N CYS A 24 -20.63 -7.21 10.14
CA CYS A 24 -19.36 -7.75 9.69
C CYS A 24 -18.55 -6.58 9.15
N GLY A 25 -18.08 -5.71 10.05
CA GLY A 25 -16.94 -4.88 9.84
C GLY A 25 -15.79 -5.86 9.68
N GLY A 26 -15.38 -6.12 8.44
CA GLY A 26 -14.16 -6.85 8.19
C GLY A 26 -13.07 -6.21 9.05
N LEU A 27 -12.61 -6.94 10.03
CA LEU A 27 -11.33 -6.73 10.65
C LEU A 27 -10.31 -6.83 9.51
N PHE A 28 -10.07 -5.71 8.84
CA PHE A 28 -8.78 -5.52 8.21
C PHE A 28 -7.81 -5.48 9.38
N ASP A 29 -7.34 -6.66 9.72
CA ASP A 29 -6.20 -6.84 10.57
C ASP A 29 -5.15 -5.89 10.02
N GLY A 30 -4.78 -4.89 10.83
CA GLY A 30 -3.80 -3.89 10.47
C GLY A 30 -2.43 -4.54 10.36
N GLY A 31 -2.27 -5.38 9.35
CA GLY A 31 -0.98 -5.96 9.00
C GLY A 31 0.04 -4.85 8.88
N ASP A 32 1.25 -5.07 9.36
CA ASP A 32 2.36 -4.12 9.27
C ASP A 32 2.35 -3.45 7.88
N PRO A 33 2.20 -2.13 7.80
CA PRO A 33 2.20 -1.41 6.53
C PRO A 33 3.44 -1.70 5.67
N LYS A 34 4.50 -2.23 6.27
CA LYS A 34 5.75 -2.59 5.61
C LYS A 34 5.87 -4.07 5.28
N ALA A 35 4.93 -4.93 5.73
CA ALA A 35 5.00 -6.38 5.54
C ALA A 35 5.17 -6.77 4.06
N GLY A 36 4.45 -6.13 3.15
CA GLY A 36 4.61 -6.37 1.70
C GLY A 36 5.96 -5.97 1.13
N TYR A 37 6.76 -5.18 1.83
CA TYR A 37 8.12 -4.85 1.40
C TYR A 37 9.15 -5.87 1.85
N SER A 38 8.95 -6.50 3.00
CA SER A 38 9.87 -7.50 3.54
C SER A 38 9.61 -8.92 3.03
N CYS A 39 8.46 -9.14 2.39
CA CYS A 39 8.05 -10.44 1.88
C CYS A 39 8.63 -10.69 0.49
N LEU A 40 9.64 -11.54 0.38
CA LEU A 40 10.50 -11.66 -0.81
C LEU A 40 10.45 -13.03 -1.48
N ASP A 41 9.83 -14.02 -0.86
CA ASP A 41 9.63 -15.35 -1.43
C ASP A 41 8.34 -15.41 -2.28
N ASP A 42 8.10 -16.55 -2.90
CA ASP A 42 6.94 -16.77 -3.75
C ASP A 42 5.87 -17.65 -3.07
N SER A 43 5.88 -17.72 -1.71
CA SER A 43 4.80 -18.36 -0.97
C SER A 43 3.47 -17.63 -1.21
N PRO A 44 2.33 -18.32 -1.18
CA PRO A 44 1.02 -17.71 -1.37
C PRO A 44 0.78 -16.54 -0.41
N GLU A 45 1.17 -16.67 0.85
CA GLU A 45 1.04 -15.64 1.88
C GLU A 45 1.86 -14.40 1.54
N CYS A 46 3.07 -14.59 1.06
CA CYS A 46 3.97 -13.50 0.66
C CYS A 46 3.45 -12.78 -0.58
N VAL A 47 2.95 -13.52 -1.55
CA VAL A 47 2.32 -12.94 -2.75
C VAL A 47 1.11 -12.10 -2.36
N GLU A 48 0.25 -12.60 -1.45
CA GLU A 48 -0.92 -11.89 -0.97
C GLU A 48 -0.55 -10.58 -0.26
N GLN A 49 0.43 -10.61 0.64
CA GLN A 49 0.93 -9.41 1.33
C GLN A 49 1.43 -8.35 0.34
N ARG A 50 2.20 -8.75 -0.68
CA ARG A 50 2.65 -7.83 -1.74
C ARG A 50 1.48 -7.26 -2.53
N GLN A 51 0.47 -8.06 -2.85
CA GLN A 51 -0.73 -7.61 -3.55
C GLN A 51 -1.55 -6.63 -2.71
N MET A 52 -1.75 -6.93 -1.41
CA MET A 52 -2.46 -6.01 -0.50
C MET A 52 -1.73 -4.68 -0.40
N ARG A 53 -0.40 -4.69 -0.25
CA ARG A 53 0.39 -3.46 -0.20
C ARG A 53 0.29 -2.66 -1.50
N LEU A 54 0.41 -3.32 -2.64
CA LEU A 54 0.24 -2.66 -3.94
C LEU A 54 -1.15 -2.03 -4.07
N LYS A 55 -2.20 -2.76 -3.69
CA LYS A 55 -3.57 -2.26 -3.68
C LYS A 55 -3.73 -1.00 -2.84
N ALA A 56 -3.16 -0.99 -1.62
CA ALA A 56 -3.18 0.16 -0.73
C ALA A 56 -2.48 1.38 -1.36
N MET A 57 -1.31 1.17 -1.97
CA MET A 57 -0.58 2.24 -2.67
C MET A 57 -1.36 2.78 -3.88
N LEU A 58 -2.03 1.90 -4.64
CA LEU A 58 -2.85 2.30 -5.77
C LEU A 58 -4.16 3.00 -5.35
N ALA A 59 -4.66 2.75 -4.15
CA ALA A 59 -5.84 3.41 -3.60
C ALA A 59 -5.51 4.78 -2.95
N ASP A 60 -4.26 5.02 -2.59
CA ASP A 60 -3.80 6.28 -1.98
C ASP A 60 -3.83 7.41 -3.00
N LYS A 61 -4.80 8.31 -2.85
CA LYS A 61 -4.98 9.47 -3.74
C LYS A 61 -3.86 10.50 -3.58
N ASP A 62 -3.33 10.63 -2.37
CA ASP A 62 -2.28 11.61 -2.05
C ASP A 62 -0.88 11.08 -2.41
N ARG A 63 -0.79 9.80 -2.75
CA ARG A 63 0.45 9.12 -3.13
C ARG A 63 1.59 9.37 -2.14
N ALA A 64 1.26 9.37 -0.84
CA ALA A 64 2.21 9.63 0.23
C ALA A 64 3.43 8.70 0.15
N TRP A 65 3.21 7.45 -0.30
CA TRP A 65 4.24 6.44 -0.50
C TRP A 65 5.37 6.85 -1.47
N VAL A 66 5.12 7.80 -2.39
CA VAL A 66 6.16 8.30 -3.32
C VAL A 66 7.31 8.98 -2.56
N ARG A 67 7.00 9.60 -1.43
CA ARG A 67 7.98 10.34 -0.60
C ARG A 67 8.72 9.48 0.41
N ASP A 68 8.26 8.24 0.62
CA ASP A 68 8.93 7.30 1.52
C ASP A 68 10.31 6.92 0.98
N ALA A 69 11.30 6.83 1.86
CA ALA A 69 12.62 6.34 1.48
C ALA A 69 12.55 4.84 1.13
N PRO A 70 13.01 4.41 -0.05
CA PRO A 70 13.02 3.00 -0.41
C PRO A 70 14.07 2.22 0.39
N THR A 71 13.76 0.97 0.73
CA THR A 71 14.71 0.02 1.31
C THR A 71 15.14 -1.03 0.29
N PRO A 72 16.27 -1.74 0.47
CA PRO A 72 16.64 -2.86 -0.40
C PRO A 72 15.55 -3.92 -0.51
N GLN A 73 14.84 -4.21 0.58
CA GLN A 73 13.71 -5.15 0.59
C GLN A 73 12.54 -4.62 -0.24
N ALA A 74 12.24 -3.31 -0.17
CA ALA A 74 11.22 -2.70 -1.00
C ALA A 74 11.56 -2.79 -2.50
N HIS A 75 12.84 -2.64 -2.87
CA HIS A 75 13.30 -2.88 -4.24
C HIS A 75 13.20 -4.36 -4.63
N ALA A 76 13.63 -5.27 -3.75
CA ALA A 76 13.58 -6.70 -4.01
C ALA A 76 12.16 -7.24 -4.16
N SER A 77 11.20 -6.73 -3.37
CA SER A 77 9.77 -7.06 -3.50
C SER A 77 9.14 -6.53 -4.79
N GLY A 78 9.69 -5.46 -5.35
CA GLY A 78 9.20 -4.79 -6.55
C GLY A 78 7.91 -3.99 -6.37
N VAL A 79 7.25 -4.04 -5.21
CA VAL A 79 5.91 -3.45 -4.99
C VAL A 79 5.87 -1.96 -5.32
N ARG A 80 6.86 -1.18 -4.85
CA ARG A 80 6.92 0.27 -5.15
C ARG A 80 7.12 0.54 -6.63
N LEU A 81 8.02 -0.19 -7.26
CA LEU A 81 8.29 -0.05 -8.70
C LEU A 81 7.05 -0.40 -9.53
N PHE A 82 6.29 -1.42 -9.13
CA PHE A 82 4.99 -1.71 -9.73
C PHE A 82 3.99 -0.56 -9.56
N ALA A 83 3.95 0.07 -8.39
CA ALA A 83 3.06 1.21 -8.15
C ALA A 83 3.44 2.41 -9.03
N PHE A 84 4.72 2.75 -9.14
CA PHE A 84 5.19 3.80 -10.08
C PHE A 84 4.81 3.48 -11.52
N ARG A 85 5.05 2.25 -11.96
CA ARG A 85 4.69 1.79 -13.30
C ARG A 85 3.19 1.90 -13.58
N ALA A 86 2.36 1.41 -12.64
CA ALA A 86 0.91 1.42 -12.77
C ALA A 86 0.33 2.83 -12.81
N ARG A 87 0.89 3.76 -12.03
CA ARG A 87 0.42 5.14 -11.91
C ARG A 87 1.15 6.15 -12.80
N LYS A 88 2.08 5.73 -13.64
CA LYS A 88 2.98 6.64 -14.40
C LYS A 88 2.26 7.77 -15.13
N LYS A 89 1.04 7.52 -15.64
CA LYS A 89 0.26 8.54 -16.33
C LYS A 89 -0.38 9.59 -15.40
N GLU A 90 -0.55 9.25 -14.13
CA GLU A 90 -1.21 10.08 -13.12
C GLU A 90 -0.19 10.85 -12.26
N LEU A 91 1.07 10.40 -12.25
CA LEU A 91 2.14 11.04 -11.49
C LEU A 91 2.48 12.42 -12.06
N SER A 92 2.83 13.37 -11.21
CA SER A 92 3.43 14.64 -11.62
C SER A 92 4.83 14.43 -12.22
N CYS A 93 5.37 15.44 -12.89
CA CYS A 93 6.75 15.37 -13.39
C CYS A 93 7.78 15.14 -12.27
N GLU A 94 7.55 15.73 -11.11
CA GLU A 94 8.41 15.56 -9.93
C GLU A 94 8.34 14.12 -9.41
N GLU A 95 7.13 13.57 -9.29
CA GLU A 95 6.91 12.18 -8.85
C GLU A 95 7.50 11.17 -9.85
N LEU A 96 7.38 11.43 -11.15
CA LEU A 96 8.02 10.62 -12.19
C LEU A 96 9.54 10.65 -12.06
N ALA A 97 10.12 11.84 -11.85
CA ALA A 97 11.56 11.99 -11.63
C ALA A 97 12.01 11.28 -10.35
N HIS A 98 11.19 11.31 -9.29
CA HIS A 98 11.46 10.59 -8.06
C HIS A 98 11.49 9.06 -8.30
N GLY A 99 10.44 8.51 -8.90
CA GLY A 99 10.35 7.09 -9.21
C GLY A 99 11.48 6.61 -10.13
N ARG A 100 11.87 7.43 -11.11
CA ARG A 100 13.02 7.13 -11.98
C ARG A 100 14.32 7.07 -11.18
N ARG A 101 14.61 8.05 -10.31
CA ARG A 101 15.80 8.02 -9.46
C ARG A 101 15.82 6.79 -8.53
N GLU A 102 14.67 6.44 -7.96
CA GLU A 102 14.51 5.23 -7.15
C GLU A 102 14.85 3.97 -7.96
N ALA A 103 14.29 3.84 -9.15
CA ALA A 103 14.55 2.71 -10.04
C ALA A 103 16.04 2.65 -10.49
N ASP A 104 16.65 3.79 -10.84
CA ASP A 104 18.06 3.89 -11.21
C ASP A 104 18.99 3.49 -10.05
N GLY A 105 18.62 3.84 -8.81
CA GLY A 105 19.38 3.51 -7.60
C GLY A 105 19.24 2.07 -7.10
N ALA A 106 18.21 1.35 -7.56
CA ALA A 106 17.85 0.04 -7.02
C ALA A 106 18.99 -0.98 -7.06
N ALA A 107 19.69 -1.09 -8.19
CA ALA A 107 20.77 -2.07 -8.33
C ALA A 107 21.95 -1.83 -7.36
N LYS A 108 22.24 -0.55 -7.04
CA LYS A 108 23.25 -0.18 -6.05
C LYS A 108 22.76 -0.52 -4.64
N SER A 109 21.51 -0.18 -4.31
CA SER A 109 20.90 -0.48 -3.01
C SER A 109 20.86 -1.98 -2.73
N LEU A 110 20.43 -2.79 -3.72
CA LEU A 110 20.32 -4.25 -3.59
C LEU A 110 21.68 -4.94 -3.36
N ARG A 111 22.80 -4.38 -3.88
CA ARG A 111 24.15 -4.92 -3.70
C ARG A 111 24.90 -4.27 -2.53
N GLY A 112 24.33 -3.26 -1.91
CA GLY A 112 24.92 -2.56 -0.78
C GLY A 112 24.86 -3.37 0.53
N PRO A 113 25.46 -2.83 1.60
CA PRO A 113 25.47 -3.48 2.92
C PRO A 113 24.07 -3.82 3.45
N ASP A 114 23.09 -2.94 3.18
CA ASP A 114 21.73 -3.11 3.65
C ASP A 114 20.93 -4.17 2.85
N GLY A 115 21.47 -4.62 1.71
CA GLY A 115 20.90 -5.70 0.88
C GLY A 115 21.32 -7.10 1.33
N GLN A 116 22.02 -7.24 2.45
CA GLN A 116 22.44 -8.54 2.97
C GLN A 116 21.23 -9.45 3.20
N GLY A 117 21.38 -10.73 2.89
CA GLY A 117 20.31 -11.72 2.97
C GLY A 117 19.50 -11.90 1.69
N LEU A 118 19.69 -11.06 0.67
CA LEU A 118 19.08 -11.27 -0.64
C LEU A 118 19.89 -12.29 -1.46
N SER A 119 19.21 -13.23 -2.09
CA SER A 119 19.86 -14.16 -3.01
C SER A 119 20.28 -13.46 -4.32
N PRO A 120 21.31 -13.97 -5.02
CA PRO A 120 21.70 -13.44 -6.32
C PRO A 120 20.56 -13.39 -7.34
N ALA A 121 19.65 -14.36 -7.29
CA ALA A 121 18.48 -14.41 -8.15
C ALA A 121 17.48 -13.28 -7.84
N GLN A 122 17.25 -12.97 -6.56
CA GLN A 122 16.42 -11.85 -6.14
C GLN A 122 17.03 -10.52 -6.58
N ILE A 123 18.33 -10.33 -6.37
CA ILE A 123 19.05 -9.12 -6.79
C ILE A 123 18.96 -8.93 -8.31
N SER A 124 19.21 -10.01 -9.08
CA SER A 124 19.17 -9.96 -10.55
C SER A 124 17.77 -9.59 -11.05
N ARG A 125 16.73 -10.30 -10.58
CA ARG A 125 15.34 -10.10 -10.96
C ARG A 125 14.88 -8.67 -10.64
N ALA A 126 15.16 -8.21 -9.42
CA ALA A 126 14.77 -6.86 -8.99
C ALA A 126 15.53 -5.76 -9.77
N SER A 127 16.82 -5.96 -10.06
CA SER A 127 17.61 -5.01 -10.85
C SER A 127 17.12 -4.91 -12.30
N MET A 128 16.75 -6.03 -12.91
CA MET A 128 16.19 -6.05 -14.28
C MET A 128 14.85 -5.33 -14.33
N PHE A 129 13.98 -5.60 -13.37
CA PHE A 129 12.68 -4.94 -13.27
C PHE A 129 12.82 -3.43 -13.02
N ALA A 130 13.73 -3.02 -12.14
CA ALA A 130 14.01 -1.61 -11.89
C ALA A 130 14.50 -0.89 -13.16
N ALA A 131 15.40 -1.51 -13.93
CA ALA A 131 15.86 -0.94 -15.19
C ALA A 131 14.71 -0.80 -16.23
N GLU A 132 13.78 -1.74 -16.27
CA GLU A 132 12.58 -1.64 -17.12
C GLU A 132 11.71 -0.47 -16.69
N VAL A 133 11.38 -0.37 -15.40
CA VAL A 133 10.56 0.73 -14.85
C VAL A 133 11.21 2.09 -15.10
N SER A 134 12.53 2.22 -14.88
CA SER A 134 13.26 3.45 -15.18
C SER A 134 13.08 3.89 -16.63
N ARG A 135 13.20 2.96 -17.58
CA ARG A 135 12.98 3.26 -19.02
C ARG A 135 11.55 3.71 -19.30
N GLU A 136 10.55 3.06 -18.69
CA GLU A 136 9.14 3.43 -18.87
C GLU A 136 8.84 4.82 -18.31
N LEU A 137 9.32 5.13 -17.09
CA LEU A 137 9.14 6.45 -16.50
C LEU A 137 9.86 7.53 -17.30
N SER A 138 11.08 7.25 -17.77
CA SER A 138 11.82 8.17 -18.66
C SER A 138 11.06 8.44 -19.97
N THR A 139 10.39 7.44 -20.52
CA THR A 139 9.57 7.59 -21.73
C THR A 139 8.36 8.45 -21.46
N GLU A 140 7.66 8.24 -20.34
CA GLU A 140 6.54 9.08 -19.93
C GLU A 140 6.96 10.54 -19.69
N MET A 141 8.09 10.74 -19.00
CA MET A 141 8.65 12.09 -18.78
C MET A 141 8.94 12.81 -20.10
N ARG A 142 9.54 12.11 -21.08
CA ARG A 142 9.79 12.71 -22.41
C ARG A 142 8.49 13.05 -23.13
N ALA A 143 7.53 12.14 -23.13
CA ALA A 143 6.22 12.34 -23.77
C ALA A 143 5.50 13.58 -23.21
N ARG A 144 5.63 13.82 -21.92
CA ARG A 144 5.02 14.96 -21.21
C ARG A 144 5.90 16.22 -21.17
N ARG A 145 7.10 16.17 -21.76
CA ARG A 145 8.09 17.27 -21.75
C ARG A 145 8.44 17.72 -20.33
N CYS A 146 8.52 16.76 -19.38
CA CYS A 146 9.00 17.05 -18.04
C CYS A 146 10.46 17.52 -18.09
N LYS A 147 10.77 18.56 -17.32
CA LYS A 147 12.17 18.98 -17.14
C LYS A 147 12.90 17.89 -16.35
N ALA A 148 14.09 17.48 -16.82
CA ALA A 148 14.93 16.51 -16.14
C ALA A 148 15.60 17.11 -14.91
#